data_aa5921c1ab3e988af13a69b138e3df3f
#
_entry.id   aa5921c1ab3e988af13a69b138e3df3f
#
_cell.length_a   1.000
_cell.length_b   1.000
_cell.length_c   1.000
_cell.angle_alpha   90.00
_cell.angle_beta   90.00
_cell.angle_gamma   90.00
#
_symmetry.space_group_name_H-M   'P 1'
#
loop_
_entity.id
_entity.type
_entity.pdbx_description
1 polymer ?
#
loop_
_entity_poly.entity_id
_entity_poly.type
_entity_poly.pdbx_seq_one_letter_code
_entity_poly.pdbx_strand_id
1 'polypeptide(L)'
;MRTPRLRALALAAALLFGLTACGGQDGDQGKQDDSGAAGADGSGRFPVTVKHALGTTVVPSEPKRVATVNWANEEVPLALGVVPVGMAKANFGDDDGDGVLPWTEKRLKELDAKTPVLFDETDGIDFEAVADTKPDVILAAYSGLTEQDYETLSQIAPVVAYPEAAWATPWRDIIRQNSKAIGLAEEGDKLIGDLEGRISKTAAKYPQLKGKTAMFMTHVSSKDVSQVGFYTTHDTRTQFFTDLGMKIPASVSGPSESTKKFVLTKSAERIDDFNDVDIITGYGDDTGELLGALKDDPLTSKLAAVKRGSIYLLPGSTPLATAANPTPLSIPYVLDDYAKALAEAADKVK
;
A
#
# COMPACT_ATOMS: atom_id res chain seq x y z
N MET A 1 53.62 -34.12 6.67
CA MET A 1 55.03 -33.69 6.65
C MET A 1 55.11 -32.19 6.87
N ARG A 2 55.65 -31.88 8.03
CA ARG A 2 56.53 -30.74 8.39
C ARG A 2 55.99 -29.32 8.27
N THR A 3 55.55 -28.80 9.41
CA THR A 3 55.74 -27.41 9.88
C THR A 3 57.25 -27.13 10.15
N PRO A 4 57.77 -25.91 10.25
CA PRO A 4 57.79 -25.18 11.54
C PRO A 4 57.63 -23.64 11.35
N ARG A 5 57.01 -22.90 12.28
CA ARG A 5 57.45 -22.31 13.56
C ARG A 5 58.57 -21.23 13.52
N LEU A 6 58.26 -20.10 14.11
CA LEU A 6 58.88 -19.24 15.15
C LEU A 6 59.37 -17.87 14.61
N ARG A 7 59.25 -16.74 15.25
CA ARG A 7 59.20 -16.14 16.63
C ARG A 7 59.11 -14.63 16.42
N ALA A 8 58.26 -13.90 17.00
CA ALA A 8 58.35 -13.11 18.22
C ALA A 8 59.59 -12.20 18.39
N LEU A 9 59.35 -10.88 18.54
CA LEU A 9 59.97 -10.06 19.60
C LEU A 9 59.32 -8.69 19.71
N ALA A 10 58.97 -8.38 20.95
CA ALA A 10 58.46 -7.11 21.44
C ALA A 10 59.58 -6.11 21.69
N LEU A 11 59.28 -4.83 21.69
CA LEU A 11 59.95 -3.88 22.63
C LEU A 11 59.06 -2.65 22.85
N ALA A 12 58.75 -2.43 24.12
CA ALA A 12 58.11 -1.27 24.67
C ALA A 12 59.12 -0.15 24.96
N ALA A 13 58.66 1.09 24.88
CA ALA A 13 59.25 2.16 25.69
C ALA A 13 58.22 3.28 25.90
N ALA A 14 57.88 3.44 27.15
CA ALA A 14 57.14 4.59 27.70
C ALA A 14 58.14 5.72 28.02
N LEU A 15 57.67 6.98 28.01
CA LEU A 15 58.13 8.05 28.91
C LEU A 15 57.23 9.27 28.83
N LEU A 16 56.73 9.62 29.86
CA LEU A 16 56.12 10.59 30.73
C LEU A 16 56.59 12.06 30.62
N PHE A 17 55.67 12.93 31.03
CA PHE A 17 55.78 14.27 31.66
C PHE A 17 55.62 15.53 30.82
N GLY A 18 54.70 16.35 31.33
CA GLY A 18 54.74 17.80 31.29
C GLY A 18 53.43 18.55 31.33
N LEU A 19 52.84 18.68 32.54
CA LEU A 19 51.87 19.74 32.85
C LEU A 19 52.57 21.08 32.93
N THR A 20 52.03 22.11 32.27
CA THR A 20 52.04 23.49 32.81
C THR A 20 50.86 24.27 32.28
N ALA A 21 50.29 25.04 33.17
CA ALA A 21 49.04 25.80 33.08
C ALA A 21 49.27 27.26 32.64
N CYS A 22 48.17 27.91 32.30
CA CYS A 22 47.81 29.35 32.32
C CYS A 22 48.25 30.29 31.20
N GLY A 23 47.19 30.91 30.66
CA GLY A 23 47.24 32.35 30.36
C GLY A 23 46.79 32.78 29.00
N GLY A 24 45.54 33.22 28.85
CA GLY A 24 45.06 34.48 28.31
C GLY A 24 45.06 34.73 26.80
N GLN A 25 43.81 34.94 26.32
CA GLN A 25 43.43 36.06 25.41
C GLN A 25 43.41 35.85 23.90
N ASP A 26 42.15 35.89 23.42
CA ASP A 26 41.62 36.39 22.14
C ASP A 26 42.30 35.99 20.80
N GLY A 27 41.50 35.27 20.02
CA GLY A 27 41.75 35.03 18.59
C GLY A 27 40.62 34.23 17.98
N ASP A 28 39.65 34.90 17.45
CA ASP A 28 38.55 34.46 16.59
C ASP A 28 39.06 33.58 15.44
N GLN A 29 38.65 32.26 15.41
CA GLN A 29 38.66 31.45 14.19
C GLN A 29 37.76 30.23 14.32
N GLY A 30 36.72 30.26 13.51
CA GLY A 30 35.95 29.22 12.88
C GLY A 30 35.93 27.83 13.54
N LYS A 31 34.92 27.58 14.35
CA LYS A 31 34.45 26.21 14.63
C LYS A 31 33.74 25.67 13.38
N GLN A 32 34.38 24.70 12.78
CA GLN A 32 33.70 23.75 11.87
C GLN A 32 32.91 22.80 12.76
N ASP A 33 31.64 23.10 12.97
CA ASP A 33 30.71 22.20 13.60
C ASP A 33 30.37 21.11 12.57
N ASP A 34 30.96 19.94 12.77
CA ASP A 34 30.51 18.69 12.21
C ASP A 34 29.20 18.29 12.91
N SER A 35 28.12 18.99 12.57
CA SER A 35 26.78 18.63 12.98
C SER A 35 26.26 17.57 12.02
N GLY A 36 26.41 16.31 12.47
CA GLY A 36 25.68 15.19 11.93
C GLY A 36 24.22 15.60 11.71
N ALA A 37 23.78 15.55 10.47
CA ALA A 37 22.39 15.79 10.09
C ALA A 37 21.52 14.69 10.71
N ALA A 38 21.05 14.93 11.92
CA ALA A 38 19.87 14.26 12.47
C ALA A 38 18.68 14.72 11.62
N GLY A 39 17.96 13.75 11.06
CA GLY A 39 16.86 13.96 10.15
C GLY A 39 15.88 15.03 10.63
N ALA A 40 15.74 16.08 9.86
CA ALA A 40 14.61 16.99 9.98
C ALA A 40 13.40 16.28 9.39
N ASP A 41 12.53 15.82 10.25
CA ASP A 41 11.21 15.34 9.92
C ASP A 41 10.34 16.51 9.42
N GLY A 42 9.80 16.32 8.21
CA GLY A 42 8.52 16.79 7.76
C GLY A 42 8.13 18.24 7.91
N SER A 43 8.64 19.12 7.11
CA SER A 43 7.90 20.32 6.67
C SER A 43 8.48 20.75 5.33
N GLY A 44 7.89 20.33 4.20
CA GLY A 44 8.09 20.90 2.85
C GLY A 44 9.50 21.34 2.40
N ARG A 45 10.53 21.03 3.16
CA ARG A 45 11.92 21.45 2.90
C ARG A 45 12.68 20.38 2.15
N PHE A 46 13.01 20.68 0.92
CA PHE A 46 13.87 19.83 0.12
C PHE A 46 15.35 20.02 0.46
N PRO A 47 16.21 19.01 0.31
CA PRO A 47 15.88 17.67 -0.23
C PRO A 47 15.08 16.81 0.73
N VAL A 48 14.16 15.99 0.17
CA VAL A 48 13.38 15.00 0.92
C VAL A 48 13.97 13.61 0.71
N THR A 49 14.14 12.86 1.79
CA THR A 49 14.62 11.48 1.74
C THR A 49 13.50 10.51 2.09
N VAL A 50 13.24 9.53 1.21
CA VAL A 50 12.25 8.48 1.40
C VAL A 50 12.94 7.11 1.38
N LYS A 51 12.76 6.34 2.46
CA LYS A 51 13.22 4.95 2.55
C LYS A 51 12.12 4.01 2.05
N HIS A 52 12.50 2.98 1.32
CA HIS A 52 11.60 1.97 0.76
C HIS A 52 12.33 0.62 0.59
N ALA A 53 11.61 -0.43 0.24
CA ALA A 53 12.17 -1.79 0.17
C ALA A 53 13.32 -1.94 -0.83
N LEU A 54 13.32 -1.15 -1.91
CA LEU A 54 14.34 -1.18 -2.96
C LEU A 54 15.48 -0.18 -2.73
N GLY A 55 15.52 0.50 -1.55
CA GLY A 55 16.60 1.41 -1.20
C GLY A 55 16.16 2.71 -0.54
N THR A 56 16.78 3.79 -0.96
CA THR A 56 16.50 5.14 -0.44
C THR A 56 16.53 6.13 -1.60
N THR A 57 15.47 6.90 -1.73
CA THR A 57 15.35 7.92 -2.76
C THR A 57 15.47 9.31 -2.15
N VAL A 58 16.28 10.14 -2.79
CA VAL A 58 16.41 11.56 -2.45
C VAL A 58 15.73 12.37 -3.55
N VAL A 59 14.69 13.11 -3.19
CA VAL A 59 14.05 14.11 -4.06
C VAL A 59 14.74 15.45 -3.78
N PRO A 60 15.52 16.01 -4.72
CA PRO A 60 16.43 17.11 -4.42
C PRO A 60 15.74 18.48 -4.28
N SER A 61 14.61 18.66 -4.93
CA SER A 61 13.84 19.91 -4.94
C SER A 61 12.35 19.61 -5.08
N GLU A 62 11.50 20.59 -4.82
CA GLU A 62 10.05 20.46 -4.98
C GLU A 62 9.69 20.05 -6.41
N PRO A 63 9.06 18.85 -6.60
CA PRO A 63 8.71 18.38 -7.92
C PRO A 63 7.63 19.26 -8.56
N LYS A 64 7.80 19.56 -9.83
CA LYS A 64 6.80 20.27 -10.65
C LYS A 64 6.10 19.32 -11.63
N ARG A 65 6.69 18.15 -11.86
CA ARG A 65 6.24 17.14 -12.82
C ARG A 65 6.24 15.78 -12.17
N VAL A 66 5.12 15.44 -11.55
CA VAL A 66 4.92 14.16 -10.86
C VAL A 66 4.39 13.14 -11.86
N ALA A 67 5.07 12.01 -12.03
CA ALA A 67 4.51 10.84 -12.69
C ALA A 67 4.16 9.76 -11.66
N THR A 68 3.21 8.92 -11.98
CA THR A 68 2.79 7.80 -11.12
C THR A 68 2.70 6.53 -11.94
N VAL A 69 3.18 5.42 -11.41
CA VAL A 69 3.14 4.11 -12.05
C VAL A 69 2.47 3.10 -11.14
N ASN A 70 1.96 2.02 -11.70
CA ASN A 70 1.16 1.01 -11.03
C ASN A 70 -0.14 1.56 -10.39
N TRP A 71 -0.64 0.92 -9.35
CA TRP A 71 -2.01 1.11 -8.88
C TRP A 71 -2.13 2.25 -7.86
N ALA A 72 -3.10 3.14 -8.06
CA ALA A 72 -3.59 4.15 -7.10
C ALA A 72 -2.56 5.19 -6.61
N ASN A 73 -1.36 5.25 -7.21
CA ASN A 73 -0.36 6.23 -6.80
C ASN A 73 -0.72 7.66 -7.23
N GLU A 74 -1.52 7.82 -8.29
CA GLU A 74 -2.05 9.11 -8.77
C GLU A 74 -3.06 9.73 -7.81
N GLU A 75 -3.72 8.90 -7.00
CA GLU A 75 -4.78 9.39 -6.11
C GLU A 75 -4.26 10.29 -4.99
N VAL A 76 -3.02 10.07 -4.51
CA VAL A 76 -2.43 10.89 -3.46
C VAL A 76 -2.15 12.32 -3.95
N PRO A 77 -1.36 12.55 -5.02
CA PRO A 77 -1.17 13.90 -5.52
C PRO A 77 -2.48 14.56 -5.94
N LEU A 78 -3.40 13.83 -6.59
CA LEU A 78 -4.71 14.37 -6.96
C LEU A 78 -5.54 14.79 -5.74
N ALA A 79 -5.59 13.98 -4.67
CA ALA A 79 -6.29 14.33 -3.44
C ALA A 79 -5.73 15.61 -2.82
N LEU A 80 -4.42 15.83 -2.94
CA LEU A 80 -3.70 17.01 -2.45
C LEU A 80 -3.67 18.18 -3.44
N GLY A 81 -4.37 18.07 -4.58
CA GLY A 81 -4.49 19.17 -5.56
C GLY A 81 -3.34 19.25 -6.57
N VAL A 82 -2.48 18.24 -6.63
CA VAL A 82 -1.39 18.13 -7.60
C VAL A 82 -1.79 17.19 -8.72
N VAL A 83 -1.85 17.71 -9.96
CA VAL A 83 -2.20 16.90 -11.14
C VAL A 83 -0.93 16.26 -11.69
N PRO A 84 -0.85 14.90 -11.77
CA PRO A 84 0.30 14.23 -12.37
C PRO A 84 0.47 14.59 -13.85
N VAL A 85 1.69 14.53 -14.36
CA VAL A 85 1.96 14.66 -15.81
C VAL A 85 1.65 13.37 -16.57
N GLY A 86 1.65 12.24 -15.86
CA GLY A 86 1.28 10.93 -16.39
C GLY A 86 0.95 9.97 -15.25
N MET A 87 0.09 9.00 -15.53
CA MET A 87 -0.39 8.00 -14.59
C MET A 87 -0.70 6.68 -15.30
N ALA A 88 -0.74 5.57 -14.55
CA ALA A 88 -1.14 4.29 -15.09
C ALA A 88 -2.58 4.34 -15.63
N LYS A 89 -2.82 3.75 -16.80
CA LYS A 89 -4.15 3.55 -17.35
C LYS A 89 -4.91 2.52 -16.51
N ALA A 90 -6.14 2.83 -16.11
CA ALA A 90 -6.99 1.88 -15.42
C ALA A 90 -7.35 0.72 -16.37
N ASN A 91 -7.01 -0.51 -15.96
CA ASN A 91 -7.33 -1.74 -16.66
C ASN A 91 -8.33 -2.61 -15.89
N PHE A 92 -8.80 -2.13 -14.72
CA PHE A 92 -9.80 -2.77 -13.87
C PHE A 92 -10.64 -1.68 -13.18
N GLY A 93 -11.97 -1.76 -13.28
CA GLY A 93 -12.88 -0.80 -12.64
C GLY A 93 -13.18 0.47 -13.43
N ASP A 94 -12.62 0.60 -14.60
CA ASP A 94 -13.00 1.59 -15.59
C ASP A 94 -14.35 1.16 -16.20
N ASP A 95 -15.40 1.96 -16.00
CA ASP A 95 -16.78 1.60 -16.38
C ASP A 95 -17.22 2.20 -17.71
N ASP A 96 -16.48 3.16 -18.27
CA ASP A 96 -16.78 3.79 -19.55
C ASP A 96 -15.68 3.60 -20.62
N GLY A 97 -14.53 3.02 -20.25
CA GLY A 97 -13.47 2.62 -21.16
C GLY A 97 -12.50 3.75 -21.52
N ASP A 98 -12.49 4.83 -20.77
CA ASP A 98 -11.58 5.97 -21.00
C ASP A 98 -10.19 5.80 -20.37
N GLY A 99 -10.02 4.77 -19.55
CA GLY A 99 -8.76 4.45 -18.87
C GLY A 99 -8.56 5.19 -17.56
N VAL A 100 -9.61 5.78 -16.99
CA VAL A 100 -9.59 6.53 -15.72
C VAL A 100 -10.67 6.00 -14.79
N LEU A 101 -10.33 5.84 -13.51
CA LEU A 101 -11.31 5.40 -12.53
C LEU A 101 -12.30 6.53 -12.18
N PRO A 102 -13.59 6.24 -11.94
CA PRO A 102 -14.62 7.26 -11.76
C PRO A 102 -14.33 8.30 -10.67
N TRP A 103 -13.67 7.90 -9.58
CA TRP A 103 -13.28 8.84 -8.51
C TRP A 103 -12.10 9.71 -8.90
N THR A 104 -11.19 9.18 -9.73
CA THR A 104 -10.07 9.94 -10.30
C THR A 104 -10.58 10.94 -11.31
N GLU A 105 -11.48 10.54 -12.20
CA GLU A 105 -12.15 11.42 -13.17
C GLU A 105 -12.90 12.56 -12.47
N LYS A 106 -13.69 12.22 -11.45
CA LYS A 106 -14.38 13.20 -10.61
C LYS A 106 -13.41 14.22 -10.03
N ARG A 107 -12.26 13.73 -9.50
CA ARG A 107 -11.26 14.61 -8.90
C ARG A 107 -10.57 15.51 -9.92
N LEU A 108 -10.25 14.99 -11.11
CA LEU A 108 -9.72 15.80 -12.21
C LEU A 108 -10.70 16.92 -12.61
N LYS A 109 -11.99 16.62 -12.71
CA LYS A 109 -13.04 17.63 -12.97
C LYS A 109 -13.10 18.71 -11.88
N GLU A 110 -13.02 18.31 -10.59
CA GLU A 110 -12.98 19.26 -9.47
C GLU A 110 -11.77 20.19 -9.52
N LEU A 111 -10.64 19.73 -10.07
CA LEU A 111 -9.41 20.50 -10.24
C LEU A 111 -9.37 21.30 -11.55
N ASP A 112 -10.44 21.26 -12.37
CA ASP A 112 -10.47 21.83 -13.73
C ASP A 112 -9.27 21.38 -14.57
N ALA A 113 -8.87 20.11 -14.40
CA ALA A 113 -7.69 19.52 -15.03
C ALA A 113 -8.07 18.60 -16.18
N LYS A 114 -7.18 18.51 -17.15
CA LYS A 114 -7.26 17.51 -18.21
C LYS A 114 -6.70 16.19 -17.70
N THR A 115 -7.17 15.09 -18.29
CA THR A 115 -6.61 13.76 -18.07
C THR A 115 -5.10 13.78 -18.37
N PRO A 116 -4.25 13.33 -17.43
CA PRO A 116 -2.82 13.14 -17.65
C PRO A 116 -2.52 12.17 -18.79
N VAL A 117 -1.25 12.06 -19.19
CA VAL A 117 -0.83 10.98 -20.10
C VAL A 117 -1.11 9.64 -19.41
N LEU A 118 -1.79 8.74 -20.12
CA LEU A 118 -2.09 7.40 -19.60
C LEU A 118 -1.02 6.41 -20.07
N PHE A 119 -0.35 5.75 -19.12
CA PHE A 119 0.63 4.69 -19.40
C PHE A 119 -0.10 3.36 -19.49
N ASP A 120 0.01 2.65 -20.59
CA ASP A 120 -0.51 1.29 -20.73
C ASP A 120 0.43 0.31 -20.06
N GLU A 121 0.05 -0.19 -18.88
CA GLU A 121 0.83 -1.13 -18.09
C GLU A 121 0.30 -2.58 -18.20
N THR A 122 -0.44 -2.91 -19.26
CA THR A 122 -1.02 -4.25 -19.47
C THR A 122 0.06 -5.33 -19.54
N ASP A 123 1.17 -5.06 -20.24
CA ASP A 123 2.31 -5.96 -20.39
C ASP A 123 3.54 -5.55 -19.55
N GLY A 124 3.34 -4.68 -18.55
CA GLY A 124 4.37 -4.09 -17.71
C GLY A 124 4.47 -2.58 -17.87
N ILE A 125 5.44 -1.96 -17.21
CA ILE A 125 5.59 -0.49 -17.22
C ILE A 125 6.05 0.00 -18.59
N ASP A 126 5.35 0.98 -19.14
CA ASP A 126 5.77 1.69 -20.36
C ASP A 126 6.80 2.77 -20.00
N PHE A 127 8.07 2.36 -19.91
CA PHE A 127 9.18 3.23 -19.53
C PHE A 127 9.38 4.39 -20.51
N GLU A 128 9.09 4.20 -21.80
CA GLU A 128 9.23 5.24 -22.82
C GLU A 128 8.15 6.33 -22.62
N ALA A 129 6.90 5.93 -22.41
CA ALA A 129 5.82 6.88 -22.12
C ALA A 129 6.07 7.64 -20.81
N VAL A 130 6.58 6.98 -19.77
CA VAL A 130 6.97 7.64 -18.53
C VAL A 130 8.07 8.67 -18.79
N ALA A 131 9.14 8.30 -19.51
CA ALA A 131 10.28 9.18 -19.81
C ALA A 131 9.85 10.40 -20.65
N ASP A 132 8.94 10.23 -21.60
CA ASP A 132 8.43 11.29 -22.46
C ASP A 132 7.68 12.38 -21.67
N THR A 133 7.11 12.03 -20.52
CA THR A 133 6.50 13.02 -19.61
C THR A 133 7.53 13.87 -18.87
N LYS A 134 8.83 13.52 -18.92
CA LYS A 134 9.93 14.23 -18.24
C LYS A 134 9.62 14.54 -16.79
N PRO A 135 9.38 13.54 -15.94
CA PRO A 135 9.02 13.74 -14.56
C PRO A 135 10.22 14.19 -13.71
N ASP A 136 9.93 14.89 -12.62
CA ASP A 136 10.91 15.25 -11.58
C ASP A 136 10.93 14.21 -10.44
N VAL A 137 9.84 13.43 -10.32
CA VAL A 137 9.66 12.32 -9.38
C VAL A 137 8.67 11.32 -9.96
N ILE A 138 8.88 10.03 -9.64
CA ILE A 138 7.98 8.93 -9.99
C ILE A 138 7.48 8.30 -8.68
N LEU A 139 6.16 8.31 -8.47
CA LEU A 139 5.51 7.73 -7.30
C LEU A 139 5.05 6.30 -7.60
N ALA A 140 5.46 5.37 -6.74
CA ALA A 140 5.19 3.94 -6.85
C ALA A 140 5.08 3.27 -5.46
N ALA A 141 4.57 4.00 -4.45
CA ALA A 141 4.47 3.51 -3.08
C ALA A 141 3.55 2.30 -2.93
N TYR A 142 2.57 2.13 -3.82
CA TYR A 142 1.78 0.91 -3.94
C TYR A 142 2.03 0.29 -5.32
N SER A 143 2.94 -0.64 -5.39
CA SER A 143 3.43 -1.20 -6.66
C SER A 143 3.96 -2.61 -6.50
N GLY A 144 4.17 -3.26 -7.64
CA GLY A 144 4.87 -4.53 -7.77
C GLY A 144 6.26 -4.40 -8.39
N LEU A 145 6.90 -3.22 -8.30
CA LEU A 145 8.21 -2.99 -8.92
C LEU A 145 9.21 -4.07 -8.55
N THR A 146 9.83 -4.65 -9.56
CA THR A 146 11.06 -5.43 -9.40
C THR A 146 12.26 -4.51 -9.20
N GLU A 147 13.40 -5.05 -8.76
CA GLU A 147 14.65 -4.28 -8.72
C GLU A 147 15.00 -3.72 -10.09
N GLN A 148 14.78 -4.49 -11.16
CA GLN A 148 15.05 -4.07 -12.54
C GLN A 148 14.14 -2.91 -12.97
N ASP A 149 12.84 -2.96 -12.64
CA ASP A 149 11.91 -1.86 -12.94
C ASP A 149 12.34 -0.59 -12.20
N TYR A 150 12.67 -0.72 -10.92
CA TYR A 150 13.15 0.38 -10.10
C TYR A 150 14.43 1.00 -10.66
N GLU A 151 15.41 0.18 -11.04
CA GLU A 151 16.66 0.65 -11.65
C GLU A 151 16.40 1.39 -12.97
N THR A 152 15.51 0.86 -13.82
CA THR A 152 15.16 1.48 -15.11
C THR A 152 14.43 2.81 -14.91
N LEU A 153 13.42 2.87 -14.05
CA LEU A 153 12.73 4.12 -13.73
C LEU A 153 13.65 5.15 -13.08
N SER A 154 14.61 4.70 -12.26
CA SER A 154 15.57 5.58 -11.58
C SER A 154 16.55 6.27 -12.55
N GLN A 155 16.68 5.79 -13.79
CA GLN A 155 17.41 6.49 -14.85
C GLN A 155 16.60 7.67 -15.42
N ILE A 156 15.28 7.70 -15.21
CA ILE A 156 14.40 8.75 -15.69
C ILE A 156 14.28 9.86 -14.64
N ALA A 157 13.92 9.48 -13.39
CA ALA A 157 13.74 10.41 -12.27
C ALA A 157 13.84 9.66 -10.93
N PRO A 158 13.97 10.36 -9.78
CA PRO A 158 13.85 9.76 -8.46
C PRO A 158 12.55 8.95 -8.30
N VAL A 159 12.63 7.69 -7.84
CA VAL A 159 11.49 6.76 -7.71
C VAL A 159 11.19 6.48 -6.25
N VAL A 160 9.96 6.67 -5.83
CA VAL A 160 9.48 6.31 -4.48
C VAL A 160 8.72 5.00 -4.56
N ALA A 161 9.39 3.89 -4.22
CA ALA A 161 8.83 2.55 -4.25
C ALA A 161 8.07 2.19 -2.95
N TYR A 162 7.50 0.98 -2.89
CA TYR A 162 6.78 0.47 -1.72
C TYR A 162 7.68 0.32 -0.49
N PRO A 163 7.16 0.57 0.75
CA PRO A 163 7.98 0.63 1.97
C PRO A 163 8.59 -0.71 2.37
N GLU A 164 7.85 -1.82 2.29
CA GLU A 164 8.29 -3.11 2.82
C GLU A 164 8.19 -4.26 1.80
N ALA A 165 7.04 -4.44 1.16
CA ALA A 165 6.81 -5.53 0.23
C ALA A 165 5.89 -5.09 -0.91
N ALA A 166 6.07 -5.71 -2.08
CA ALA A 166 5.25 -5.47 -3.26
C ALA A 166 3.76 -5.75 -2.98
N TRP A 167 2.90 -4.83 -3.40
CA TRP A 167 1.44 -4.91 -3.26
C TRP A 167 0.92 -5.02 -1.81
N ALA A 168 1.74 -4.66 -0.81
CA ALA A 168 1.44 -4.80 0.62
C ALA A 168 1.55 -3.47 1.39
N THR A 169 1.35 -2.34 0.73
CA THR A 169 1.42 -1.02 1.36
C THR A 169 0.05 -0.61 1.87
N PRO A 170 -0.13 -0.39 3.18
CA PRO A 170 -1.36 0.15 3.75
C PRO A 170 -1.72 1.51 3.11
N TRP A 171 -3.02 1.80 2.96
CA TRP A 171 -3.47 3.05 2.35
C TRP A 171 -2.92 4.32 3.04
N ARG A 172 -2.72 4.26 4.35
CA ARG A 172 -2.08 5.36 5.11
C ARG A 172 -0.64 5.58 4.71
N ASP A 173 0.08 4.51 4.46
CA ASP A 173 1.51 4.58 4.10
C ASP A 173 1.70 4.96 2.63
N ILE A 174 0.74 4.59 1.75
CA ILE A 174 0.68 5.14 0.38
C ILE A 174 0.59 6.66 0.44
N ILE A 175 -0.33 7.20 1.26
CA ILE A 175 -0.48 8.65 1.44
C ILE A 175 0.80 9.26 2.01
N ARG A 176 1.35 8.73 3.11
CA ARG A 176 2.55 9.29 3.76
C ARG A 176 3.76 9.32 2.84
N GLN A 177 4.02 8.24 2.12
CA GLN A 177 5.19 8.17 1.24
C GLN A 177 5.06 9.10 0.04
N ASN A 178 3.93 9.02 -0.66
CA ASN A 178 3.73 9.82 -1.86
C ASN A 178 3.61 11.32 -1.53
N SER A 179 2.90 11.71 -0.46
CA SER A 179 2.80 13.11 -0.03
C SER A 179 4.15 13.67 0.42
N LYS A 180 4.92 12.88 1.17
CA LYS A 180 6.28 13.27 1.59
C LYS A 180 7.19 13.53 0.39
N ALA A 181 7.14 12.67 -0.62
CA ALA A 181 7.95 12.80 -1.82
C ALA A 181 7.70 14.08 -2.61
N ILE A 182 6.48 14.59 -2.56
CA ILE A 182 6.08 15.83 -3.23
C ILE A 182 6.08 17.06 -2.30
N GLY A 183 6.61 16.92 -1.06
CA GLY A 183 6.74 18.01 -0.10
C GLY A 183 5.45 18.41 0.63
N LEU A 184 4.43 17.54 0.60
CA LEU A 184 3.10 17.77 1.19
C LEU A 184 2.81 16.78 2.33
N ALA A 185 3.81 16.50 3.18
CA ALA A 185 3.68 15.50 4.25
C ALA A 185 2.61 15.88 5.28
N GLU A 186 2.53 17.15 5.68
CA GLU A 186 1.53 17.65 6.65
C GLU A 186 0.11 17.54 6.07
N GLU A 187 -0.07 17.89 4.80
CA GLU A 187 -1.33 17.74 4.08
C GLU A 187 -1.72 16.27 3.91
N GLY A 188 -0.73 15.38 3.71
CA GLY A 188 -0.91 13.93 3.71
C GLY A 188 -1.42 13.40 5.05
N ASP A 189 -0.83 13.81 6.16
CA ASP A 189 -1.29 13.42 7.51
C ASP A 189 -2.69 13.96 7.80
N LYS A 190 -2.99 15.18 7.37
CA LYS A 190 -4.35 15.73 7.47
C LYS A 190 -5.35 14.93 6.63
N LEU A 191 -5.01 14.55 5.41
CA LEU A 191 -5.85 13.70 4.56
C LEU A 191 -6.14 12.36 5.23
N ILE A 192 -5.14 11.73 5.86
CA ILE A 192 -5.32 10.50 6.64
C ILE A 192 -6.35 10.73 7.75
N GLY A 193 -6.18 11.77 8.56
CA GLY A 193 -7.11 12.08 9.65
C GLY A 193 -8.55 12.34 9.18
N ASP A 194 -8.72 13.02 8.05
CA ASP A 194 -10.03 13.28 7.44
C ASP A 194 -10.69 11.97 6.97
N LEU A 195 -9.93 11.06 6.36
CA LEU A 195 -10.41 9.74 5.93
C LEU A 195 -10.76 8.84 7.13
N GLU A 196 -9.91 8.79 8.15
CA GLU A 196 -10.17 8.06 9.40
C GLU A 196 -11.45 8.56 10.08
N GLY A 197 -11.65 9.87 10.11
CA GLY A 197 -12.89 10.47 10.62
C GLY A 197 -14.13 10.04 9.84
N ARG A 198 -14.05 9.94 8.52
CA ARG A 198 -15.13 9.43 7.66
C ARG A 198 -15.40 7.95 7.92
N ILE A 199 -14.34 7.12 7.94
CA ILE A 199 -14.45 5.69 8.20
C ILE A 199 -15.10 5.45 9.56
N SER A 200 -14.65 6.12 10.60
CA SER A 200 -15.21 6.01 11.95
C SER A 200 -16.69 6.39 12.02
N LYS A 201 -17.07 7.49 11.36
CA LYS A 201 -18.48 7.92 11.28
C LYS A 201 -19.35 6.90 10.54
N THR A 202 -18.85 6.30 9.47
CA THR A 202 -19.59 5.29 8.72
C THR A 202 -19.67 3.98 9.50
N ALA A 203 -18.58 3.51 10.12
CA ALA A 203 -18.59 2.32 10.97
C ALA A 203 -19.59 2.44 12.13
N ALA A 204 -19.75 3.64 12.70
CA ALA A 204 -20.72 3.89 13.76
C ALA A 204 -22.20 3.74 13.32
N LYS A 205 -22.49 3.84 12.02
CA LYS A 205 -23.84 3.57 11.46
C LYS A 205 -24.17 2.07 11.44
N TYR A 206 -23.14 1.21 11.48
CA TYR A 206 -23.26 -0.24 11.32
C TYR A 206 -22.67 -1.00 12.50
N PRO A 207 -23.22 -0.88 13.72
CA PRO A 207 -22.67 -1.49 14.93
C PRO A 207 -22.59 -3.03 14.87
N GLN A 208 -23.36 -3.69 14.01
CA GLN A 208 -23.34 -5.13 13.77
C GLN A 208 -22.02 -5.63 13.17
N LEU A 209 -21.21 -4.76 12.56
CA LEU A 209 -19.86 -5.11 12.08
C LEU A 209 -18.87 -5.30 13.23
N LYS A 210 -19.08 -4.61 14.34
CA LYS A 210 -18.12 -4.57 15.44
C LYS A 210 -17.81 -5.96 15.99
N GLY A 211 -16.53 -6.34 15.88
CA GLY A 211 -16.01 -7.60 16.41
C GLY A 211 -16.31 -8.84 15.60
N LYS A 212 -17.08 -8.75 14.48
CA LYS A 212 -17.24 -9.84 13.53
C LYS A 212 -15.92 -10.11 12.80
N THR A 213 -15.65 -11.37 12.50
CA THR A 213 -14.48 -11.75 11.71
C THR A 213 -14.81 -11.74 10.23
N ALA A 214 -13.90 -11.21 9.41
CA ALA A 214 -14.07 -11.18 7.95
C ALA A 214 -12.84 -11.67 7.21
N MET A 215 -13.09 -12.35 6.09
CA MET A 215 -12.09 -12.80 5.14
C MET A 215 -12.40 -12.24 3.76
N PHE A 216 -11.38 -11.70 3.09
CA PHE A 216 -11.49 -11.27 1.71
C PHE A 216 -10.92 -12.35 0.80
N MET A 217 -11.80 -13.02 0.04
CA MET A 217 -11.39 -13.99 -0.98
C MET A 217 -10.83 -13.30 -2.20
N THR A 218 -9.80 -13.89 -2.80
CA THR A 218 -9.30 -13.43 -4.09
C THR A 218 -10.33 -13.69 -5.20
N HIS A 219 -9.99 -13.31 -6.43
CA HIS A 219 -10.80 -13.63 -7.59
C HIS A 219 -10.93 -15.15 -7.73
N VAL A 220 -12.15 -15.67 -7.68
CA VAL A 220 -12.46 -17.10 -7.76
C VAL A 220 -13.36 -17.34 -8.96
N SER A 221 -12.96 -18.31 -9.79
CA SER A 221 -13.81 -18.77 -10.89
C SER A 221 -14.95 -19.65 -10.36
N SER A 222 -16.18 -19.41 -10.82
CA SER A 222 -17.33 -20.29 -10.55
C SER A 222 -17.13 -21.72 -11.07
N LYS A 223 -16.21 -21.91 -12.01
CA LYS A 223 -15.91 -23.23 -12.61
C LYS A 223 -14.94 -24.07 -11.79
N ASP A 224 -14.19 -23.44 -10.86
CA ASP A 224 -13.23 -24.15 -10.01
C ASP A 224 -13.16 -23.50 -8.62
N VAL A 225 -13.81 -24.14 -7.66
CA VAL A 225 -13.82 -23.77 -6.24
C VAL A 225 -12.98 -24.73 -5.38
N SER A 226 -12.10 -25.52 -6.00
CA SER A 226 -11.21 -26.47 -5.31
C SER A 226 -10.13 -25.80 -4.46
N GLN A 227 -9.93 -24.50 -4.66
CA GLN A 227 -8.97 -23.69 -3.93
C GLN A 227 -9.67 -22.49 -3.28
N VAL A 228 -9.27 -22.16 -2.06
CA VAL A 228 -9.70 -20.96 -1.34
C VAL A 228 -8.51 -19.98 -1.32
N GLY A 229 -8.54 -19.03 -2.24
CA GLY A 229 -7.60 -17.92 -2.24
C GLY A 229 -8.10 -16.79 -1.32
N PHE A 230 -7.21 -16.18 -0.55
CA PHE A 230 -7.56 -15.08 0.34
C PHE A 230 -6.42 -14.08 0.47
N TYR A 231 -6.79 -12.82 0.70
CA TYR A 231 -5.84 -11.76 0.99
C TYR A 231 -5.36 -11.86 2.45
N THR A 232 -4.04 -11.76 2.63
CA THR A 232 -3.38 -11.84 3.94
C THR A 232 -3.57 -10.56 4.76
N THR A 233 -3.05 -10.54 5.99
CA THR A 233 -3.01 -9.32 6.82
C THR A 233 -2.09 -8.23 6.26
N HIS A 234 -1.28 -8.52 5.24
CA HIS A 234 -0.43 -7.55 4.56
C HIS A 234 -1.17 -6.77 3.48
N ASP A 235 -2.33 -7.29 3.04
CA ASP A 235 -3.14 -6.63 2.01
C ASP A 235 -4.07 -5.58 2.61
N THR A 236 -4.15 -4.44 1.95
CA THR A 236 -4.95 -3.29 2.40
C THR A 236 -6.45 -3.57 2.47
N ARG A 237 -7.00 -4.48 1.60
CA ARG A 237 -8.41 -4.91 1.67
C ARG A 237 -8.74 -5.63 2.98
N THR A 238 -7.85 -6.51 3.42
CA THR A 238 -7.99 -7.23 4.69
C THR A 238 -7.82 -6.30 5.89
N GLN A 239 -6.86 -5.38 5.81
CA GLN A 239 -6.64 -4.40 6.87
C GLN A 239 -7.84 -3.45 7.05
N PHE A 240 -8.54 -3.12 5.96
CA PHE A 240 -9.68 -2.22 5.99
C PHE A 240 -10.86 -2.74 6.82
N PHE A 241 -10.97 -4.05 7.01
CA PHE A 241 -11.95 -4.60 7.95
C PHE A 241 -11.74 -4.09 9.37
N THR A 242 -10.47 -3.93 9.79
CA THR A 242 -10.17 -3.40 11.13
C THR A 242 -10.54 -1.93 11.26
N ASP A 243 -10.41 -1.17 10.19
CA ASP A 243 -10.85 0.22 10.12
C ASP A 243 -12.39 0.35 10.29
N LEU A 244 -13.15 -0.66 9.85
CA LEU A 244 -14.59 -0.76 10.04
C LEU A 244 -15.00 -1.38 11.39
N GLY A 245 -14.04 -1.67 12.27
CA GLY A 245 -14.28 -2.25 13.61
C GLY A 245 -14.46 -3.77 13.63
N MET A 246 -14.19 -4.44 12.51
CA MET A 246 -14.21 -5.89 12.38
C MET A 246 -12.87 -6.50 12.85
N LYS A 247 -12.75 -7.81 12.83
CA LYS A 247 -11.55 -8.57 13.17
C LYS A 247 -11.09 -9.43 11.99
N ILE A 248 -9.81 -9.72 11.95
CA ILE A 248 -9.26 -10.69 11.00
C ILE A 248 -9.27 -12.06 11.71
N PRO A 249 -9.85 -13.12 11.10
CA PRO A 249 -9.90 -14.45 11.70
C PRO A 249 -8.50 -15.08 11.83
N ALA A 250 -8.30 -15.95 12.80
CA ALA A 250 -7.01 -16.63 13.02
C ALA A 250 -6.60 -17.49 11.83
N SER A 251 -7.58 -18.03 11.10
CA SER A 251 -7.36 -18.78 9.85
C SER A 251 -6.70 -17.97 8.74
N VAL A 252 -6.79 -16.63 8.80
CA VAL A 252 -6.13 -15.68 7.91
C VAL A 252 -4.87 -15.14 8.56
N SER A 253 -4.93 -14.60 9.79
CA SER A 253 -3.80 -13.95 10.46
C SER A 253 -2.64 -14.91 10.74
N GLY A 254 -2.92 -16.12 11.21
CA GLY A 254 -1.88 -17.10 11.52
C GLY A 254 -0.97 -17.45 10.33
N PRO A 255 -1.53 -17.87 9.17
CA PRO A 255 -0.70 -18.07 7.96
C PRO A 255 0.02 -16.82 7.47
N SER A 256 -0.55 -15.64 7.70
CA SER A 256 0.06 -14.35 7.28
C SER A 256 1.37 -14.06 8.01
N GLU A 257 1.51 -14.47 9.26
CA GLU A 257 2.72 -14.24 10.08
C GLU A 257 3.98 -14.90 9.49
N SER A 258 3.81 -15.96 8.70
CA SER A 258 4.91 -16.72 8.11
C SER A 258 5.33 -16.25 6.71
N THR A 259 4.74 -15.19 6.19
CA THR A 259 4.96 -14.70 4.83
C THR A 259 4.87 -13.18 4.75
N LYS A 260 5.43 -12.60 3.69
CA LYS A 260 5.19 -11.21 3.28
C LYS A 260 4.28 -11.10 2.05
N LYS A 261 3.76 -12.22 1.55
CA LYS A 261 2.87 -12.24 0.40
C LYS A 261 1.51 -11.63 0.78
N PHE A 262 0.95 -10.84 -0.11
CA PHE A 262 -0.38 -10.24 0.07
C PHE A 262 -1.52 -11.25 -0.18
N VAL A 263 -1.25 -12.39 -0.82
CA VAL A 263 -2.20 -13.46 -1.15
C VAL A 263 -1.68 -14.82 -0.72
N LEU A 264 -2.57 -15.65 -0.20
CA LEU A 264 -2.35 -17.08 0.04
C LEU A 264 -3.51 -17.88 -0.53
N THR A 265 -3.23 -19.17 -0.78
CA THR A 265 -4.23 -20.14 -1.26
C THR A 265 -4.16 -21.41 -0.43
N LYS A 266 -5.32 -21.97 -0.09
CA LYS A 266 -5.46 -23.28 0.54
C LYS A 266 -6.40 -24.17 -0.26
N SER A 267 -6.14 -25.49 -0.27
CA SER A 267 -7.09 -26.44 -0.84
C SER A 267 -8.43 -26.39 -0.12
N ALA A 268 -9.54 -26.51 -0.84
CA ALA A 268 -10.89 -26.62 -0.27
C ALA A 268 -11.05 -27.86 0.64
N GLU A 269 -10.17 -28.87 0.55
CA GLU A 269 -10.13 -29.97 1.52
C GLU A 269 -9.81 -29.50 2.95
N ARG A 270 -9.19 -28.33 3.09
CA ARG A 270 -8.89 -27.67 4.37
C ARG A 270 -9.94 -26.65 4.78
N ILE A 271 -11.17 -26.77 4.27
CA ILE A 271 -12.24 -25.79 4.46
C ILE A 271 -12.59 -25.56 5.95
N ASP A 272 -12.42 -26.60 6.78
CA ASP A 272 -12.68 -26.52 8.21
C ASP A 272 -11.72 -25.56 8.95
N ASP A 273 -10.57 -25.23 8.37
CA ASP A 273 -9.66 -24.21 8.91
C ASP A 273 -10.34 -22.83 9.00
N PHE A 274 -11.37 -22.57 8.18
CA PHE A 274 -12.07 -21.27 8.10
C PHE A 274 -13.38 -21.21 8.89
N ASN A 275 -13.57 -22.08 9.88
CA ASN A 275 -14.77 -22.08 10.72
C ASN A 275 -14.89 -20.85 11.63
N ASP A 276 -13.79 -20.08 11.79
CA ASP A 276 -13.71 -18.83 12.53
C ASP A 276 -14.09 -17.58 11.70
N VAL A 277 -14.52 -17.78 10.44
CA VAL A 277 -14.93 -16.70 9.53
C VAL A 277 -16.42 -16.43 9.66
N ASP A 278 -16.78 -15.25 10.13
CA ASP A 278 -18.17 -14.80 10.20
C ASP A 278 -18.70 -14.33 8.84
N ILE A 279 -17.90 -13.54 8.13
CA ILE A 279 -18.28 -12.89 6.87
C ILE A 279 -17.22 -13.20 5.81
N ILE A 280 -17.68 -13.57 4.63
CA ILE A 280 -16.85 -13.68 3.43
C ILE A 280 -17.23 -12.54 2.48
N THR A 281 -16.23 -11.83 1.99
CA THR A 281 -16.34 -10.98 0.80
C THR A 281 -15.27 -11.36 -0.20
N GLY A 282 -15.43 -10.99 -1.45
CA GLY A 282 -14.46 -11.33 -2.50
C GLY A 282 -14.98 -10.94 -3.88
N TYR A 283 -14.19 -11.19 -4.89
CA TYR A 283 -14.52 -10.90 -6.28
C TYR A 283 -15.12 -12.11 -7.00
N GLY A 284 -16.03 -11.85 -7.92
CA GLY A 284 -16.56 -12.85 -8.85
C GLY A 284 -17.06 -12.19 -10.12
N ASP A 285 -16.75 -12.77 -11.31
CA ASP A 285 -17.22 -12.24 -12.60
C ASP A 285 -18.73 -12.29 -12.68
N ASP A 286 -19.31 -13.44 -12.32
CA ASP A 286 -20.73 -13.59 -12.04
C ASP A 286 -20.91 -13.99 -10.57
N THR A 287 -21.38 -13.04 -9.77
CA THR A 287 -21.55 -13.25 -8.32
C THR A 287 -22.65 -14.27 -8.00
N GLY A 288 -23.66 -14.39 -8.86
CA GLY A 288 -24.72 -15.39 -8.72
C GLY A 288 -24.23 -16.81 -8.99
N GLU A 289 -23.52 -17.01 -10.09
CA GLU A 289 -22.89 -18.28 -10.43
C GLU A 289 -21.86 -18.71 -9.38
N LEU A 290 -21.00 -17.78 -8.93
CA LEU A 290 -20.01 -18.08 -7.90
C LEU A 290 -20.66 -18.47 -6.57
N LEU A 291 -21.70 -17.76 -6.15
CA LEU A 291 -22.45 -18.09 -4.94
C LEU A 291 -23.15 -19.46 -5.06
N GLY A 292 -23.67 -19.78 -6.24
CA GLY A 292 -24.22 -21.09 -6.58
C GLY A 292 -23.16 -22.18 -6.44
N ALA A 293 -22.01 -22.02 -7.11
CA ALA A 293 -20.89 -22.95 -7.07
C ALA A 293 -20.39 -23.20 -5.64
N LEU A 294 -20.26 -22.16 -4.82
CA LEU A 294 -19.86 -22.28 -3.41
C LEU A 294 -20.88 -23.08 -2.56
N LYS A 295 -22.17 -22.97 -2.88
CA LYS A 295 -23.25 -23.70 -2.17
C LYS A 295 -23.40 -25.13 -2.61
N ASP A 296 -23.15 -25.42 -3.89
CA ASP A 296 -23.36 -26.75 -4.49
C ASP A 296 -22.14 -27.65 -4.31
N ASP A 297 -20.95 -27.07 -4.12
CA ASP A 297 -19.73 -27.85 -3.89
C ASP A 297 -19.70 -28.50 -2.50
N PRO A 298 -19.39 -29.82 -2.41
CA PRO A 298 -19.46 -30.55 -1.14
C PRO A 298 -18.52 -30.09 -0.04
N LEU A 299 -17.46 -29.36 -0.38
CA LEU A 299 -16.47 -28.83 0.56
C LEU A 299 -16.81 -27.39 0.96
N THR A 300 -16.91 -26.47 0.00
CA THR A 300 -17.15 -25.05 0.28
C THR A 300 -18.53 -24.79 0.90
N SER A 301 -19.52 -25.62 0.60
CA SER A 301 -20.85 -25.56 1.27
C SER A 301 -20.80 -25.81 2.78
N LYS A 302 -19.70 -26.38 3.32
CA LYS A 302 -19.53 -26.58 4.76
C LYS A 302 -19.15 -25.29 5.49
N LEU A 303 -18.60 -24.29 4.81
CA LEU A 303 -18.28 -23.00 5.41
C LEU A 303 -19.50 -22.41 6.13
N ALA A 304 -19.29 -22.00 7.37
CA ALA A 304 -20.36 -21.40 8.17
C ALA A 304 -20.94 -20.15 7.51
N ALA A 305 -20.10 -19.32 6.90
CA ALA A 305 -20.52 -18.15 6.15
C ALA A 305 -21.37 -18.49 4.91
N VAL A 306 -21.03 -19.57 4.16
CA VAL A 306 -21.81 -20.05 3.03
C VAL A 306 -23.18 -20.57 3.49
N LYS A 307 -23.22 -21.39 4.54
CA LYS A 307 -24.47 -21.92 5.11
C LYS A 307 -25.42 -20.83 5.57
N ARG A 308 -24.90 -19.78 6.20
CA ARG A 308 -25.69 -18.64 6.70
C ARG A 308 -26.06 -17.67 5.59
N GLY A 309 -25.32 -17.68 4.49
CA GLY A 309 -25.37 -16.66 3.46
C GLY A 309 -24.76 -15.32 3.91
N SER A 310 -23.86 -15.33 4.92
CA SER A 310 -23.11 -14.15 5.34
C SER A 310 -21.92 -13.89 4.38
N ILE A 311 -22.27 -13.76 3.11
CA ILE A 311 -21.35 -13.55 2.00
C ILE A 311 -21.77 -12.30 1.24
N TYR A 312 -20.82 -11.46 0.90
CA TYR A 312 -20.97 -10.36 -0.03
C TYR A 312 -19.93 -10.47 -1.13
N LEU A 313 -20.35 -10.81 -2.34
CA LEU A 313 -19.49 -10.89 -3.50
C LEU A 313 -19.58 -9.59 -4.32
N LEU A 314 -18.42 -9.07 -4.64
CA LEU A 314 -18.22 -7.87 -5.45
C LEU A 314 -18.25 -8.28 -6.93
N PRO A 315 -19.10 -7.63 -7.76
CA PRO A 315 -19.23 -8.02 -9.16
C PRO A 315 -18.02 -7.56 -9.97
N GLY A 316 -17.22 -8.51 -10.43
CA GLY A 316 -16.13 -8.40 -11.41
C GLY A 316 -15.30 -7.13 -11.33
N SER A 317 -15.21 -6.44 -12.46
CA SER A 317 -14.44 -5.20 -12.63
C SER A 317 -15.31 -3.94 -12.49
N THR A 318 -16.31 -3.94 -11.64
CA THR A 318 -17.11 -2.73 -11.37
C THR A 318 -16.34 -1.73 -10.50
N PRO A 319 -16.67 -0.43 -10.55
CA PRO A 319 -16.07 0.58 -9.68
C PRO A 319 -16.14 0.23 -8.20
N LEU A 320 -17.27 -0.33 -7.72
CA LEU A 320 -17.42 -0.75 -6.33
C LEU A 320 -16.46 -1.89 -5.97
N ALA A 321 -16.31 -2.89 -6.85
CA ALA A 321 -15.36 -3.97 -6.66
C ALA A 321 -13.92 -3.45 -6.58
N THR A 322 -13.56 -2.58 -7.49
CA THR A 322 -12.25 -1.95 -7.56
C THR A 322 -11.94 -1.12 -6.33
N ALA A 323 -12.90 -0.30 -5.90
CA ALA A 323 -12.77 0.58 -4.74
C ALA A 323 -12.76 -0.15 -3.38
N ALA A 324 -13.10 -1.44 -3.35
CA ALA A 324 -12.91 -2.28 -2.16
C ALA A 324 -11.41 -2.48 -1.80
N ASN A 325 -10.48 -2.18 -2.72
CA ASN A 325 -9.09 -1.89 -2.40
C ASN A 325 -9.00 -0.42 -1.98
N PRO A 326 -8.89 -0.10 -0.66
CA PRO A 326 -9.05 1.25 -0.16
C PRO A 326 -7.88 2.15 -0.55
N THR A 327 -8.21 3.28 -1.15
CA THR A 327 -7.29 4.31 -1.62
C THR A 327 -7.81 5.71 -1.24
N PRO A 328 -7.00 6.77 -1.32
CA PRO A 328 -7.44 8.10 -0.87
C PRO A 328 -8.72 8.63 -1.52
N LEU A 329 -8.94 8.36 -2.78
CA LEU A 329 -10.12 8.82 -3.51
C LEU A 329 -11.24 7.78 -3.55
N SER A 330 -10.89 6.47 -3.53
CA SER A 330 -11.89 5.41 -3.53
C SER A 330 -12.65 5.31 -2.20
N ILE A 331 -11.98 5.48 -1.06
CA ILE A 331 -12.61 5.45 0.26
C ILE A 331 -13.83 6.37 0.32
N PRO A 332 -13.74 7.68 0.06
CA PRO A 332 -14.92 8.54 0.10
C PRO A 332 -15.97 8.23 -0.98
N TYR A 333 -15.59 7.51 -2.03
CA TYR A 333 -16.48 7.15 -3.13
C TYR A 333 -17.42 5.98 -2.77
N VAL A 334 -16.90 4.92 -2.12
CA VAL A 334 -17.65 3.67 -1.90
C VAL A 334 -17.95 3.33 -0.44
N LEU A 335 -17.41 4.07 0.51
CA LEU A 335 -17.39 3.69 1.93
C LEU A 335 -18.76 3.33 2.49
N ASP A 336 -19.80 4.14 2.21
CA ASP A 336 -21.14 3.90 2.74
C ASP A 336 -21.77 2.65 2.13
N ASP A 337 -21.65 2.44 0.82
CA ASP A 337 -22.20 1.28 0.10
C ASP A 337 -21.49 -0.01 0.50
N TYR A 338 -20.16 0.04 0.60
CA TYR A 338 -19.37 -1.13 1.01
C TYR A 338 -19.65 -1.53 2.47
N ALA A 339 -19.65 -0.57 3.38
CA ALA A 339 -19.95 -0.82 4.79
C ALA A 339 -21.40 -1.34 4.99
N LYS A 340 -22.37 -0.80 4.23
CA LYS A 340 -23.76 -1.28 4.24
C LYS A 340 -23.84 -2.74 3.79
N ALA A 341 -23.20 -3.10 2.68
CA ALA A 341 -23.23 -4.46 2.16
C ALA A 341 -22.58 -5.47 3.11
N LEU A 342 -21.46 -5.10 3.75
CA LEU A 342 -20.86 -5.92 4.80
C LEU A 342 -21.77 -6.04 6.03
N ALA A 343 -22.49 -4.97 6.40
CA ALA A 343 -23.44 -4.98 7.50
C ALA A 343 -24.64 -5.91 7.24
N GLU A 344 -25.17 -5.92 6.02
CA GLU A 344 -26.24 -6.86 5.60
C GLU A 344 -25.76 -8.33 5.68
N ALA A 345 -24.48 -8.58 5.39
CA ALA A 345 -23.88 -9.90 5.61
C ALA A 345 -23.71 -10.20 7.11
N ALA A 346 -23.32 -9.21 7.92
CA ALA A 346 -23.15 -9.35 9.36
C ALA A 346 -24.48 -9.67 10.08
N ASP A 347 -25.61 -9.14 9.62
CA ASP A 347 -26.94 -9.38 10.21
C ASP A 347 -27.35 -10.86 10.13
N LYS A 348 -26.73 -11.65 9.25
CA LYS A 348 -26.94 -13.10 9.13
C LYS A 348 -26.08 -13.90 10.12
N VAL A 349 -25.16 -13.28 10.81
CA VAL A 349 -24.28 -13.90 11.83
C VAL A 349 -24.95 -13.76 13.19
N LYS A 350 -25.53 -14.87 13.67
CA LYS A 350 -26.21 -14.94 14.98
C LYS A 350 -25.23 -15.02 16.13
#